data_8abbdc5ed2586d05183ddfca9547e64a
#
_entry.id   8abbdc5ed2586d05183ddfca9547e64a
#
_cell.length_a   1.000
_cell.length_b   1.000
_cell.length_c   1.000
_cell.angle_alpha   90.00
_cell.angle_beta   90.00
_cell.angle_gamma   90.00
#
_symmetry.space_group_name_H-M   'P 1'
#
loop_
_entity.id
_entity.type
_entity.pdbx_description
1 polymer ?
#
loop_
_entity_poly.entity_id
_entity_poly.type
_entity_poly.pdbx_seq_one_letter_code
_entity_poly.pdbx_strand_id
1 'polypeptide(L)'
;METEIYFLLHSLGIGAKYRGFRYLAYGIALCMEDEDYLLRVSKTLYPKIAQTFQVSSSCVERDIRTAISVCWTRGNRDLLFSLSVHPVLTKPTNSEFFDILSSYINTTVLFLPVVRRHKKTNTEKITLPRPIILGDMHGAEVFFL
;
A
#
# COMPACT_ATOMS: atom_id res chain seq x y z
N MET A 1 5.48 7.33 6.99
CA MET A 1 4.74 6.16 6.60
C MET A 1 3.50 6.46 5.78
N GLU A 2 2.64 7.26 6.27
CA GLU A 2 1.45 7.59 5.53
C GLU A 2 1.80 8.21 4.19
N THR A 3 2.81 9.03 4.16
CA THR A 3 3.25 9.66 2.93
C THR A 3 3.70 8.64 1.89
N GLU A 4 4.38 7.61 2.32
CA GLU A 4 4.84 6.57 1.40
C GLU A 4 3.66 5.80 0.83
N ILE A 5 2.65 5.55 1.67
CA ILE A 5 1.47 4.85 1.20
C ILE A 5 0.75 5.69 0.17
N TYR A 6 0.59 6.98 0.43
CA TYR A 6 -0.07 7.87 -0.51
C TYR A 6 0.70 7.92 -1.83
N PHE A 7 2.03 8.04 -1.74
CA PHE A 7 2.84 8.12 -2.94
C PHE A 7 2.68 6.84 -3.76
N LEU A 8 2.67 5.69 -3.09
CA LEU A 8 2.56 4.43 -3.78
C LEU A 8 1.21 4.31 -4.47
N LEU A 9 0.13 4.69 -3.80
CA LEU A 9 -1.19 4.62 -4.41
C LEU A 9 -1.30 5.53 -5.61
N HIS A 10 -0.75 6.74 -5.51
CA HIS A 10 -0.75 7.65 -6.66
C HIS A 10 0.08 7.08 -7.79
N SER A 11 1.20 6.45 -7.48
CA SER A 11 2.06 5.87 -8.50
C SER A 11 1.36 4.74 -9.23
N LEU A 12 0.44 4.06 -8.54
CA LEU A 12 -0.33 3.00 -9.15
C LEU A 12 -1.49 3.55 -9.99
N GLY A 13 -1.68 4.85 -9.96
CA GLY A 13 -2.73 5.47 -10.78
C GLY A 13 -4.04 5.64 -10.07
N ILE A 14 -4.05 5.53 -8.72
CA ILE A 14 -5.26 5.73 -7.96
C ILE A 14 -5.26 7.15 -7.42
N GLY A 15 -6.19 7.96 -7.88
CA GLY A 15 -6.22 9.35 -7.46
C GLY A 15 -6.98 9.57 -6.16
N ALA A 16 -6.65 10.64 -5.48
CA ALA A 16 -7.27 10.96 -4.21
C ALA A 16 -8.74 11.31 -4.33
N LYS A 17 -9.24 11.50 -5.55
CA LYS A 17 -10.63 11.80 -5.73
C LYS A 17 -11.53 10.61 -5.48
N TYR A 18 -10.96 9.41 -5.46
CA TYR A 18 -11.74 8.22 -5.20
C TYR A 18 -11.79 7.97 -3.70
N ARG A 19 -12.98 7.69 -3.17
CA ARG A 19 -13.07 7.41 -1.74
C ARG A 19 -12.24 6.23 -1.35
N GLY A 20 -12.12 5.25 -2.25
CA GLY A 20 -11.30 4.09 -1.98
C GLY A 20 -9.84 4.41 -1.70
N PHE A 21 -9.36 5.56 -2.18
CA PHE A 21 -7.98 5.96 -1.93
C PHE A 21 -7.73 6.06 -0.43
N ARG A 22 -8.60 6.77 0.30
CA ARG A 22 -8.40 6.91 1.71
C ARG A 22 -8.62 5.64 2.44
N TYR A 23 -9.59 4.83 2.03
CA TYR A 23 -9.85 3.56 2.67
C TYR A 23 -8.67 2.62 2.47
N LEU A 24 -8.07 2.64 1.27
CA LEU A 24 -6.90 1.82 1.00
C LEU A 24 -5.73 2.27 1.85
N ALA A 25 -5.49 3.57 1.92
CA ALA A 25 -4.35 4.07 2.67
C ALA A 25 -4.46 3.69 4.15
N TYR A 26 -5.63 3.88 4.72
CA TYR A 26 -5.81 3.56 6.13
C TYR A 26 -5.73 2.05 6.35
N GLY A 27 -6.34 1.27 5.45
CA GLY A 27 -6.32 -0.18 5.56
C GLY A 27 -4.92 -0.76 5.43
N ILE A 28 -4.12 -0.21 4.53
CA ILE A 28 -2.74 -0.66 4.39
C ILE A 28 -1.97 -0.40 5.67
N ALA A 29 -2.15 0.78 6.25
CA ALA A 29 -1.48 1.10 7.50
C ALA A 29 -1.89 0.14 8.62
N LEU A 30 -3.18 -0.22 8.67
CA LEU A 30 -3.63 -1.16 9.67
C LEU A 30 -3.02 -2.54 9.45
N CYS A 31 -2.95 -3.00 8.22
CA CYS A 31 -2.37 -4.30 7.92
C CYS A 31 -0.89 -4.35 8.25
N MET A 32 -0.22 -3.21 8.14
CA MET A 32 1.19 -3.16 8.49
C MET A 32 1.41 -3.22 9.98
N GLU A 33 0.45 -2.73 10.75
CA GLU A 33 0.57 -2.79 12.19
C GLU A 33 0.19 -4.17 12.71
N ASP A 34 -0.77 -4.81 12.07
CA ASP A 34 -1.27 -6.09 12.55
C ASP A 34 -1.70 -6.92 11.35
N GLU A 35 -0.91 -7.92 11.04
CA GLU A 35 -1.17 -8.75 9.88
C GLU A 35 -2.44 -9.57 9.99
N ASP A 36 -2.98 -9.68 11.18
CA ASP A 36 -4.21 -10.45 11.35
C ASP A 36 -5.36 -9.84 10.57
N TYR A 37 -5.28 -8.55 10.27
CA TYR A 37 -6.30 -7.93 9.43
C TYR A 37 -6.38 -8.60 8.05
N LEU A 38 -5.27 -9.12 7.56
CA LEU A 38 -5.27 -9.77 6.24
C LEU A 38 -5.96 -11.13 6.26
N LEU A 39 -6.07 -11.74 7.43
CA LEU A 39 -6.70 -13.05 7.53
C LEU A 39 -8.22 -12.99 7.42
N ARG A 40 -8.80 -11.87 7.83
CA ARG A 40 -10.25 -11.75 7.80
C ARG A 40 -10.65 -10.37 7.39
N VAL A 41 -10.34 -10.01 6.18
CA VAL A 41 -10.55 -8.64 5.71
C VAL A 41 -12.00 -8.21 5.88
N SER A 42 -12.96 -9.05 5.51
CA SER A 42 -14.36 -8.68 5.61
C SER A 42 -14.84 -8.53 7.04
N LYS A 43 -14.29 -9.31 7.93
CA LYS A 43 -14.78 -9.31 9.30
C LYS A 43 -14.05 -8.40 10.24
N THR A 44 -12.84 -7.99 9.89
CA THR A 44 -12.07 -7.17 10.80
C THR A 44 -11.63 -5.86 10.15
N LEU A 45 -11.09 -5.92 8.95
CA LEU A 45 -10.52 -4.73 8.33
C LEU A 45 -11.60 -3.77 7.84
N TYR A 46 -12.58 -4.26 7.07
CA TYR A 46 -13.63 -3.38 6.58
C TYR A 46 -14.40 -2.71 7.71
N PRO A 47 -14.80 -3.43 8.77
CA PRO A 47 -15.51 -2.77 9.86
C PRO A 47 -14.67 -1.69 10.54
N LYS A 48 -13.37 -1.92 10.64
CA LYS A 48 -12.50 -0.94 11.28
C LYS A 48 -12.41 0.33 10.43
N ILE A 49 -12.26 0.17 9.13
CA ILE A 49 -12.21 1.31 8.22
C ILE A 49 -13.57 2.01 8.24
N ALA A 50 -14.65 1.22 8.20
CA ALA A 50 -16.00 1.77 8.17
C ALA A 50 -16.27 2.60 9.41
N GLN A 51 -15.82 2.13 10.56
CA GLN A 51 -16.02 2.84 11.79
C GLN A 51 -15.25 4.16 11.78
N THR A 52 -14.03 4.13 11.31
CA THR A 52 -13.19 5.32 11.30
C THR A 52 -13.76 6.40 10.38
N PHE A 53 -14.30 6.01 9.23
CA PHE A 53 -14.80 6.98 8.26
C PHE A 53 -16.31 7.15 8.34
N GLN A 54 -16.96 6.44 9.26
CA GLN A 54 -18.39 6.57 9.50
C GLN A 54 -19.22 6.23 8.26
N VAL A 55 -18.91 5.11 7.66
CA VAL A 55 -19.65 4.58 6.52
C VAL A 55 -19.90 3.11 6.79
N SER A 56 -20.61 2.44 5.90
CA SER A 56 -20.88 1.01 6.09
C SER A 56 -19.72 0.19 5.53
N SER A 57 -19.59 -1.03 6.03
CA SER A 57 -18.57 -1.94 5.52
C SER A 57 -18.76 -2.23 4.04
N SER A 58 -19.99 -2.32 3.57
CA SER A 58 -20.21 -2.60 2.18
C SER A 58 -19.82 -1.41 1.31
N CYS A 59 -19.93 -0.21 1.84
CA CYS A 59 -19.48 0.98 1.14
C CYS A 59 -17.95 0.94 1.01
N VAL A 60 -17.28 0.56 2.09
CA VAL A 60 -15.81 0.45 2.08
C VAL A 60 -15.38 -0.56 1.04
N GLU A 61 -16.01 -1.72 1.06
CA GLU A 61 -15.62 -2.79 0.14
C GLU A 61 -15.82 -2.37 -1.30
N ARG A 62 -16.95 -1.75 -1.60
CA ARG A 62 -17.26 -1.34 -2.95
C ARG A 62 -16.31 -0.25 -3.45
N ASP A 63 -16.04 0.72 -2.61
CA ASP A 63 -15.19 1.84 -3.01
C ASP A 63 -13.73 1.40 -3.19
N ILE A 64 -13.29 0.46 -2.38
CA ILE A 64 -11.96 -0.09 -2.56
C ILE A 64 -11.89 -0.87 -3.87
N ARG A 65 -12.93 -1.66 -4.15
CA ARG A 65 -12.96 -2.44 -5.39
C ARG A 65 -12.91 -1.51 -6.60
N THR A 66 -13.58 -0.38 -6.51
CA THR A 66 -13.58 0.59 -7.58
C THR A 66 -12.18 1.16 -7.77
N ALA A 67 -11.50 1.50 -6.69
CA ALA A 67 -10.15 2.06 -6.78
C ALA A 67 -9.19 1.06 -7.41
N ILE A 68 -9.30 -0.21 -7.03
CA ILE A 68 -8.44 -1.24 -7.59
C ILE A 68 -8.74 -1.41 -9.08
N SER A 69 -10.01 -1.29 -9.46
CA SER A 69 -10.37 -1.38 -10.86
C SER A 69 -9.77 -0.23 -11.66
N VAL A 70 -9.68 0.95 -11.08
CA VAL A 70 -9.05 2.08 -11.75
C VAL A 70 -7.57 1.77 -11.97
N CYS A 71 -6.91 1.22 -10.97
CA CYS A 71 -5.51 0.85 -11.12
C CYS A 71 -5.36 -0.18 -12.24
N TRP A 72 -6.26 -1.16 -12.27
CA TRP A 72 -6.16 -2.26 -13.22
C TRP A 72 -6.43 -1.83 -14.65
N THR A 73 -7.44 -0.99 -14.85
CA THR A 73 -7.85 -0.63 -16.21
C THR A 73 -7.15 0.59 -16.75
N ARG A 74 -6.84 1.56 -15.92
CA ARG A 74 -6.23 2.79 -16.39
C ARG A 74 -4.96 3.19 -15.65
N GLY A 75 -4.58 2.44 -14.65
CA GLY A 75 -3.44 2.79 -13.87
C GLY A 75 -2.18 2.09 -14.32
N ASN A 76 -1.24 1.99 -13.41
CA ASN A 76 0.07 1.44 -13.71
C ASN A 76 0.16 -0.01 -13.29
N ARG A 77 -0.30 -0.90 -14.16
CA ARG A 77 -0.25 -2.33 -13.86
C ARG A 77 1.17 -2.85 -13.80
N ASP A 78 2.06 -2.28 -14.58
CA ASP A 78 3.43 -2.74 -14.55
C ASP A 78 4.04 -2.52 -13.18
N LEU A 79 3.73 -1.40 -12.56
CA LEU A 79 4.20 -1.16 -11.21
C LEU A 79 3.57 -2.18 -10.26
N LEU A 80 2.28 -2.42 -10.40
CA LEU A 80 1.62 -3.39 -9.53
C LEU A 80 2.29 -4.76 -9.65
N PHE A 81 2.61 -5.17 -10.87
CA PHE A 81 3.27 -6.44 -11.08
C PHE A 81 4.61 -6.48 -10.36
N SER A 82 5.34 -5.37 -10.40
CA SER A 82 6.67 -5.34 -9.79
C SER A 82 6.62 -5.35 -8.27
N LEU A 83 5.51 -4.93 -7.68
CA LEU A 83 5.40 -4.91 -6.23
C LEU A 83 5.05 -6.30 -5.68
N SER A 84 4.46 -7.13 -6.49
CA SER A 84 3.97 -8.41 -6.01
C SER A 84 5.05 -9.47 -6.04
N VAL A 85 5.06 -10.29 -5.01
CA VAL A 85 6.02 -11.39 -4.95
C VAL A 85 5.58 -12.48 -5.91
N HIS A 86 4.29 -12.60 -6.13
CA HIS A 86 3.77 -13.64 -7.01
C HIS A 86 3.18 -13.01 -8.27
N PRO A 87 3.12 -13.76 -9.35
CA PRO A 87 2.58 -13.21 -10.59
C PRO A 87 1.13 -12.77 -10.40
N VAL A 88 0.77 -11.63 -10.95
CA VAL A 88 -0.58 -11.13 -10.89
C VAL A 88 -1.18 -11.31 -12.26
N LEU A 89 -1.96 -12.36 -12.44
CA LEU A 89 -2.50 -12.69 -13.75
C LEU A 89 -3.85 -12.08 -14.04
N THR A 90 -4.60 -11.74 -13.01
CA THR A 90 -5.90 -11.11 -13.17
C THR A 90 -6.00 -9.99 -12.16
N LYS A 91 -7.06 -9.20 -12.27
CA LYS A 91 -7.25 -8.11 -11.34
C LYS A 91 -7.29 -8.67 -9.93
N PRO A 92 -6.47 -8.18 -9.02
CA PRO A 92 -6.46 -8.72 -7.68
C PRO A 92 -7.74 -8.40 -6.92
N THR A 93 -8.08 -9.26 -6.00
CA THR A 93 -9.19 -8.99 -5.10
C THR A 93 -8.74 -7.91 -4.12
N ASN A 94 -9.68 -7.39 -3.37
CA ASN A 94 -9.34 -6.39 -2.36
C ASN A 94 -8.31 -6.95 -1.37
N SER A 95 -8.51 -8.17 -0.91
CA SER A 95 -7.59 -8.79 0.05
C SER A 95 -6.21 -8.95 -0.54
N GLU A 96 -6.13 -9.40 -1.78
CA GLU A 96 -4.85 -9.57 -2.45
C GLU A 96 -4.14 -8.23 -2.61
N PHE A 97 -4.90 -7.19 -2.89
CA PHE A 97 -4.30 -5.88 -3.08
C PHE A 97 -3.71 -5.38 -1.77
N PHE A 98 -4.43 -5.55 -0.66
CA PHE A 98 -3.89 -5.17 0.64
C PHE A 98 -2.62 -5.96 0.94
N ASP A 99 -2.63 -7.26 0.63
CA ASP A 99 -1.48 -8.10 0.89
C ASP A 99 -0.28 -7.64 0.07
N ILE A 100 -0.48 -7.40 -1.21
CA ILE A 100 0.61 -6.97 -2.08
C ILE A 100 1.25 -5.68 -1.56
N LEU A 101 0.42 -4.70 -1.27
CA LEU A 101 0.97 -3.40 -0.89
C LEU A 101 1.57 -3.39 0.50
N SER A 102 0.91 -4.03 1.45
CA SER A 102 1.46 -4.03 2.81
C SER A 102 2.73 -4.86 2.88
N SER A 103 2.78 -5.95 2.14
CA SER A 103 3.99 -6.78 2.12
C SER A 103 5.15 -6.03 1.47
N TYR A 104 4.87 -5.32 0.39
CA TYR A 104 5.92 -4.57 -0.28
C TYR A 104 6.49 -3.51 0.66
N ILE A 105 5.62 -2.76 1.33
CA ILE A 105 6.08 -1.69 2.19
C ILE A 105 6.83 -2.27 3.38
N ASN A 106 6.34 -3.35 3.96
CA ASN A 106 7.02 -3.97 5.08
C ASN A 106 8.41 -4.45 4.70
N THR A 107 8.52 -5.05 3.52
CA THR A 107 9.81 -5.53 3.06
C THR A 107 10.76 -4.35 2.85
N THR A 108 10.25 -3.27 2.28
CA THR A 108 11.06 -2.11 2.05
C THR A 108 11.56 -1.52 3.37
N VAL A 109 10.67 -1.47 4.35
CA VAL A 109 11.04 -0.93 5.63
C VAL A 109 12.09 -1.81 6.30
N LEU A 110 11.97 -3.11 6.16
CA LEU A 110 12.93 -4.00 6.77
C LEU A 110 14.32 -3.84 6.16
N PHE A 111 14.39 -3.47 4.90
CA PHE A 111 15.66 -3.29 4.28
C PHE A 111 16.27 -1.95 4.63
N LEU A 112 15.53 -1.05 5.19
CA LEU A 112 16.10 0.22 5.53
C LEU A 112 16.96 0.04 6.75
N PRO A 113 17.93 0.84 6.93
CA PRO A 113 18.83 0.76 8.01
C PRO A 113 18.07 0.84 9.28
N VAL A 114 18.67 0.28 10.26
CA VAL A 114 18.16 0.35 11.55
C VAL A 114 17.68 1.68 11.89
N VAL A 115 18.27 2.68 11.39
CA VAL A 115 17.86 3.99 11.61
C VAL A 115 16.37 4.11 11.64
N ARG A 116 15.72 3.52 10.73
CA ARG A 116 14.37 3.66 10.67
C ARG A 116 13.71 3.08 11.82
N ARG A 117 14.21 2.11 12.32
CA ARG A 117 13.67 1.50 13.37
C ARG A 117 13.57 2.26 14.56
N HIS A 118 14.47 2.92 14.92
CA HIS A 118 14.30 3.54 16.12
C HIS A 118 13.90 4.84 15.99
N LYS A 119 13.48 5.14 15.31
CA LYS A 119 13.11 6.28 15.23
C LYS A 119 12.08 6.79 15.80
N LYS A 120 11.40 6.45 15.95
CA LYS A 120 10.36 6.93 16.43
C LYS A 120 10.63 8.11 17.03
N THR A 121 11.53 8.45 17.01
CA THR A 121 11.85 9.49 17.77
C THR A 121 11.94 10.51 16.90
N ASN A 122 12.20 10.77 16.27
CA ASN A 122 12.34 11.71 15.56
C ASN A 122 12.35 11.98 14.47
N THR A 123 12.20 12.24 14.12
CA THR A 123 12.15 12.83 13.27
C THR A 123 12.83 12.98 12.18
N GLU A 124 13.44 12.93 11.86
CA GLU A 124 14.15 13.10 10.92
C GLU A 124 13.67 12.68 9.86
N LYS A 125 13.41 13.11 9.14
CA LYS A 125 12.99 12.84 8.16
C LYS A 125 13.83 12.28 7.38
N ILE A 126 13.92 11.32 7.22
CA ILE A 126 14.75 10.68 6.61
C ILE A 126 14.13 10.38 5.45
N THR A 127 14.36 10.76 4.54
CA THR A 127 13.80 10.53 3.43
C THR A 127 14.04 9.27 2.99
N LEU A 128 13.26 8.52 2.87
CA LEU A 128 13.41 7.31 2.43
C LEU A 128 13.62 7.27 1.10
N PRO A 129 14.23 6.59 0.59
CA PRO A 129 14.62 6.42 -0.69
C PRO A 129 13.48 5.92 -1.39
N ARG A 130 13.03 6.31 -2.15
CA ARG A 130 12.10 5.87 -2.79
C ARG A 130 12.33 4.64 -3.20
N PRO A 131 11.91 3.93 -2.99
CA PRO A 131 12.04 2.64 -3.22
C PRO A 131 12.27 2.28 -4.52
N ILE A 132 12.28 2.12 -4.78
CA ILE A 132 12.38 1.73 -5.73
C ILE A 132 12.36 1.65 -6.70
N ILE A 133 12.39 1.80 -6.92
CA ILE A 133 12.48 2.00 -7.79
C ILE A 133 13.10 1.23 -8.54
N LEU A 134 12.87 0.47 -8.83
CA LEU A 134 13.30 -0.43 -9.45
C LEU A 134 13.50 0.03 -10.69
N GLY A 135 12.82 0.58 -11.06
CA GLY A 135 12.88 0.95 -12.35
C GLY A 135 14.16 1.44 -12.62
N ASP A 136 14.56 2.09 -11.89
CA ASP A 136 15.74 2.62 -12.15
C ASP A 136 16.71 1.83 -11.84
N MET A 137 16.59 0.94 -11.80
CA MET A 137 17.41 0.14 -11.47
C MET A 137 18.56 0.25 -11.99
N HIS A 138 18.73 0.61 -12.85
CA HIS A 138 19.91 0.61 -13.32
C HIS A 138 20.60 1.37 -12.48
N GLY A 139 20.21 1.80 -12.03
CA GLY A 139 20.89 2.57 -11.36
C GLY A 139 21.04 1.96 -10.16
N ALA A 140 20.95 1.48 -9.98
CA ALA A 140 20.91 0.97 -8.92
C ALA A 140 21.77 1.26 -7.98
N GLU A 141 22.25 1.54 -8.20
CA GLU A 141 22.92 1.70 -7.45
C GLU A 141 22.75 2.29 -6.55
N VAL A 142 22.34 2.51 -6.74
CA VAL A 142 22.15 2.99 -5.99
C VAL A 142 22.04 2.87 -4.89
N PHE A 143 21.93 2.63 -4.80
CA PHE A 143 21.69 2.55 -3.87
C PHE A 143 22.10 2.48 -2.88
N PHE A 144 22.36 2.54 -2.83
CA PHE A 144 22.52 2.47 -1.95
C PHE A 144 22.96 2.68 -1.20
N LEU A 145 23.07 2.85 -1.20
CA LEU A 145 23.38 3.05 -0.61
C LEU A 145 23.52 3.39 -0.02
#